data_2b43b171b02eefbb1debd2da3a84a6a4
#
_entry.id   2b43b171b02eefbb1debd2da3a84a6a4
#
_cell.length_a   1.000
_cell.length_b   1.000
_cell.length_c   1.000
_cell.angle_alpha   90.00
_cell.angle_beta   90.00
_cell.angle_gamma   90.00
#
_symmetry.space_group_name_H-M   'P 1'
#
loop_
_entity.id
_entity.type
_entity.pdbx_description
1 polymer ?
#
loop_
_entity_poly.entity_id
_entity_poly.type
_entity_poly.pdbx_seq_one_letter_code
_entity_poly.pdbx_strand_id
1 'polypeptide(L)'
;MSDMIMKQPDGGYHVTDASNLTKKDWHKTIRASDGTIPEEDIKRYYDIAMKLDWQDGWYSSDKMKQEAKTPGYKHIHLGGSDTSREEYEIEQDWVKEIWEQVNPGMKLLRHYLNGHHKGQSGGIHIDGWTADQYTAILYLTPGWEPEDGGTLELWTPNLNDEQRAMAVNTPYGLNGDPSKNIIKSYWPRAGRVVLFDARIPHVAR
;
A
#
# COMPACT_ATOMS: atom_id res chain seq x y z
N MET A 1 1.45 6.82 -6.40
CA MET A 1 0.96 6.13 -5.19
C MET A 1 2.04 6.26 -4.15
N SER A 2 1.71 6.69 -2.95
CA SER A 2 2.68 6.74 -1.83
C SER A 2 2.21 5.73 -0.80
N ASP A 3 3.03 4.71 -0.52
CA ASP A 3 2.72 3.65 0.41
C ASP A 3 3.49 3.89 1.71
N MET A 4 2.77 3.92 2.82
CA MET A 4 3.32 4.11 4.15
C MET A 4 2.99 2.91 5.02
N ILE A 5 3.99 2.28 5.64
CA ILE A 5 3.79 1.21 6.60
C ILE A 5 3.93 1.77 8.02
N MET A 6 2.96 1.45 8.85
CA MET A 6 2.76 2.08 10.16
C MET A 6 2.53 1.05 11.25
N LYS A 7 2.87 1.42 12.49
CA LYS A 7 2.63 0.63 13.70
C LYS A 7 1.87 1.44 14.75
N GLN A 8 0.84 0.87 15.37
CA GLN A 8 0.10 1.53 16.45
C GLN A 8 0.94 1.64 17.75
N PRO A 9 0.87 2.78 18.46
CA PRO A 9 1.67 3.02 19.67
C PRO A 9 1.27 2.16 20.87
N ASP A 10 -0.02 1.87 21.11
CA ASP A 10 -0.51 0.99 22.19
C ASP A 10 -1.99 0.63 22.03
N GLY A 11 -2.32 -0.65 22.15
CA GLY A 11 -3.67 -1.14 22.45
C GLY A 11 -4.69 -1.18 21.32
N GLY A 12 -4.31 -0.96 20.08
CA GLY A 12 -5.18 -1.25 18.94
C GLY A 12 -5.37 -2.76 18.78
N TYR A 13 -6.58 -3.18 18.51
CA TYR A 13 -7.06 -4.56 18.38
C TYR A 13 -5.97 -5.56 17.94
N HIS A 14 -5.44 -6.31 18.92
CA HIS A 14 -4.58 -7.44 18.64
C HIS A 14 -5.41 -8.58 18.07
N VAL A 15 -5.45 -8.68 16.77
CA VAL A 15 -5.89 -9.91 16.13
C VAL A 15 -4.69 -10.85 16.09
N THR A 16 -4.48 -11.59 17.17
CA THR A 16 -3.33 -12.46 17.34
C THR A 16 -3.39 -13.71 16.46
N ASP A 17 -4.57 -14.09 15.98
CA ASP A 17 -4.75 -15.23 15.06
C ASP A 17 -5.57 -14.82 13.84
N ALA A 18 -4.89 -14.61 12.71
CA ALA A 18 -5.53 -14.28 11.45
C ALA A 18 -6.25 -15.48 10.80
N SER A 19 -6.04 -16.70 11.30
CA SER A 19 -6.59 -17.93 10.71
C SER A 19 -8.12 -17.99 10.77
N ASN A 20 -8.71 -17.34 11.76
CA ASN A 20 -10.15 -17.36 12.02
C ASN A 20 -10.89 -16.09 11.57
N LEU A 21 -10.20 -15.13 10.94
CA LEU A 21 -10.85 -13.90 10.49
C LEU A 21 -11.69 -14.14 9.23
N THR A 22 -12.93 -13.68 9.29
CA THR A 22 -13.82 -13.66 8.13
C THR A 22 -13.52 -12.46 7.23
N LYS A 23 -13.99 -12.49 5.98
CA LYS A 23 -13.96 -11.33 5.06
C LYS A 23 -14.54 -10.06 5.72
N LYS A 24 -15.60 -10.22 6.55
CA LYS A 24 -16.22 -9.11 7.28
C LYS A 24 -15.31 -8.51 8.34
N ASP A 25 -14.48 -9.32 8.98
CA ASP A 25 -13.54 -8.84 10.00
C ASP A 25 -12.39 -8.07 9.34
N TRP A 26 -11.85 -8.58 8.25
CA TRP A 26 -10.86 -7.87 7.45
C TRP A 26 -11.40 -6.53 6.92
N HIS A 27 -12.66 -6.49 6.50
CA HIS A 27 -13.29 -5.26 6.04
C HIS A 27 -13.27 -4.14 7.10
N LYS A 28 -13.33 -4.48 8.39
CA LYS A 28 -13.31 -3.50 9.49
C LYS A 28 -11.95 -2.84 9.68
N THR A 29 -10.87 -3.45 9.19
CA THR A 29 -9.52 -2.90 9.28
C THR A 29 -9.20 -1.92 8.13
N ILE A 30 -10.13 -1.78 7.17
CA ILE A 30 -9.95 -0.93 5.99
C ILE A 30 -10.69 0.38 6.19
N ARG A 31 -9.95 1.48 6.07
CA ARG A 31 -10.49 2.84 6.09
C ARG A 31 -10.07 3.59 4.83
N ALA A 32 -10.94 4.44 4.32
CA ALA A 32 -10.58 5.37 3.26
C ALA A 32 -11.21 6.72 3.55
N SER A 33 -10.46 7.76 3.26
CA SER A 33 -10.92 9.15 3.36
C SER A 33 -10.54 9.91 2.11
N ASP A 34 -11.44 10.77 1.65
CA ASP A 34 -11.19 11.75 0.61
C ASP A 34 -11.16 13.14 1.26
N GLY A 35 -10.28 14.02 0.80
CA GLY A 35 -10.22 15.41 1.28
C GLY A 35 -9.57 15.59 2.67
N THR A 36 -8.83 14.61 3.16
CA THR A 36 -7.99 14.77 4.37
C THR A 36 -6.90 15.81 4.13
N ILE A 37 -6.35 15.87 2.92
CA ILE A 37 -5.35 16.83 2.48
C ILE A 37 -6.03 17.80 1.51
N PRO A 38 -5.86 19.13 1.66
CA PRO A 38 -6.38 20.12 0.73
C PRO A 38 -5.88 19.88 -0.72
N GLU A 39 -6.72 20.19 -1.70
CA GLU A 39 -6.41 19.93 -3.11
C GLU A 39 -5.17 20.69 -3.59
N GLU A 40 -4.99 21.93 -3.13
CA GLU A 40 -3.80 22.74 -3.42
C GLU A 40 -2.51 22.11 -2.88
N ASP A 41 -2.57 21.47 -1.69
CA ASP A 41 -1.42 20.77 -1.11
C ASP A 41 -1.12 19.49 -1.90
N ILE A 42 -2.15 18.73 -2.30
CA ILE A 42 -1.97 17.54 -3.15
C ILE A 42 -1.27 17.92 -4.44
N LYS A 43 -1.70 18.99 -5.10
CA LYS A 43 -1.05 19.47 -6.32
C LYS A 43 0.40 19.85 -6.06
N ARG A 44 0.69 20.56 -4.98
CA ARG A 44 2.05 20.94 -4.59
C ARG A 44 2.92 19.71 -4.34
N TYR A 45 2.44 18.69 -3.60
CA TYR A 45 3.17 17.46 -3.36
C TYR A 45 3.40 16.65 -4.64
N TYR A 46 2.41 16.61 -5.53
CA TYR A 46 2.58 16.01 -6.85
C TYR A 46 3.69 16.71 -7.65
N ASP A 47 3.67 18.04 -7.71
CA ASP A 47 4.67 18.83 -8.43
C ASP A 47 6.10 18.66 -7.86
N ILE A 48 6.22 18.44 -6.54
CA ILE A 48 7.50 18.09 -5.89
C ILE A 48 7.90 16.68 -6.29
N ALA A 49 7.02 15.70 -6.13
CA ALA A 49 7.28 14.29 -6.43
C ALA A 49 7.73 14.08 -7.88
N MET A 50 7.12 14.79 -8.84
CA MET A 50 7.47 14.70 -10.27
C MET A 50 8.88 15.23 -10.62
N LYS A 51 9.49 16.00 -9.73
CA LYS A 51 10.86 16.53 -9.92
C LYS A 51 11.94 15.65 -9.30
N LEU A 52 11.57 14.61 -8.57
CA LEU A 52 12.51 13.71 -7.95
C LEU A 52 13.15 12.75 -8.97
N ASP A 53 14.26 12.15 -8.57
CA ASP A 53 15.01 11.20 -9.42
C ASP A 53 14.38 9.80 -9.34
N TRP A 54 13.43 9.55 -10.23
CA TRP A 54 12.69 8.30 -10.30
C TRP A 54 13.52 7.16 -10.85
N GLN A 55 13.57 6.05 -10.13
CA GLN A 55 14.21 4.81 -10.57
C GLN A 55 13.20 3.94 -11.33
N ASP A 56 13.57 3.47 -12.51
CA ASP A 56 12.76 2.55 -13.31
C ASP A 56 13.03 1.09 -12.96
N GLY A 57 12.09 0.23 -13.27
CA GLY A 57 12.28 -1.22 -13.20
C GLY A 57 12.11 -1.82 -11.82
N TRP A 58 11.36 -1.17 -10.94
CA TRP A 58 11.00 -1.70 -9.63
C TRP A 58 9.92 -2.78 -9.74
N TYR A 59 10.04 -3.80 -8.89
CA TYR A 59 9.06 -4.87 -8.72
C TYR A 59 8.90 -5.18 -7.23
N SER A 60 7.70 -5.55 -6.81
CA SER A 60 7.41 -5.88 -5.41
C SER A 60 8.15 -7.12 -4.88
N SER A 61 8.76 -7.93 -5.76
CA SER A 61 9.64 -9.04 -5.39
C SER A 61 10.55 -9.48 -6.53
N ASP A 62 11.65 -10.16 -6.22
CA ASP A 62 12.58 -10.74 -7.21
C ASP A 62 11.89 -11.78 -8.10
N LYS A 63 10.96 -12.55 -7.57
CA LYS A 63 10.17 -13.51 -8.35
C LYS A 63 9.33 -12.78 -9.40
N MET A 64 8.66 -11.69 -9.02
CA MET A 64 7.89 -10.88 -9.97
C MET A 64 8.80 -10.28 -11.05
N LYS A 65 10.00 -9.84 -10.69
CA LYS A 65 11.00 -9.36 -11.64
C LYS A 65 11.39 -10.43 -12.65
N GLN A 66 11.58 -11.68 -12.22
CA GLN A 66 11.93 -12.80 -13.09
C GLN A 66 10.77 -13.25 -14.00
N GLU A 67 9.53 -13.17 -13.52
CA GLU A 67 8.33 -13.60 -14.23
C GLU A 67 7.66 -12.46 -15.03
N ALA A 68 8.16 -11.22 -14.89
CA ALA A 68 7.54 -10.04 -15.48
C ALA A 68 7.60 -10.07 -17.01
N LYS A 69 6.45 -9.84 -17.62
CA LYS A 69 6.30 -9.63 -19.09
C LYS A 69 6.28 -8.15 -19.45
N THR A 70 6.23 -7.27 -18.48
CA THR A 70 6.18 -5.81 -18.62
C THR A 70 7.30 -5.17 -17.81
N PRO A 71 7.79 -3.99 -18.21
CA PRO A 71 8.73 -3.21 -17.39
C PRO A 71 8.15 -2.99 -16.00
N GLY A 72 9.02 -2.99 -14.98
CA GLY A 72 8.67 -2.60 -13.63
C GLY A 72 8.20 -1.14 -13.56
N TYR A 73 7.57 -0.78 -12.47
CA TYR A 73 7.11 0.59 -12.25
C TYR A 73 8.24 1.51 -11.74
N LYS A 74 7.97 2.79 -11.73
CA LYS A 74 8.87 3.80 -11.18
C LYS A 74 8.80 3.76 -9.65
N HIS A 75 9.93 3.99 -8.99
CA HIS A 75 10.04 3.94 -7.55
C HIS A 75 11.03 4.96 -7.01
N ILE A 76 10.73 5.51 -5.85
CA ILE A 76 11.67 6.31 -5.05
C ILE A 76 11.51 5.88 -3.60
N HIS A 77 12.56 5.35 -3.00
CA HIS A 77 12.62 5.14 -1.57
C HIS A 77 12.92 6.48 -0.88
N LEU A 78 12.07 6.91 0.04
CA LEU A 78 12.20 8.19 0.70
C LEU A 78 12.69 8.07 2.16
N GLY A 79 12.54 6.91 2.77
CA GLY A 79 13.09 6.67 4.11
C GLY A 79 12.49 5.46 4.82
N GLY A 80 13.13 5.09 5.94
CA GLY A 80 12.77 3.96 6.77
C GLY A 80 13.31 2.63 6.26
N SER A 81 12.85 1.53 6.84
CA SER A 81 13.33 0.17 6.52
C SER A 81 12.22 -0.87 6.67
N ASP A 82 12.24 -1.87 5.78
CA ASP A 82 11.33 -3.02 5.84
C ASP A 82 11.57 -3.92 7.05
N THR A 83 12.77 -3.89 7.59
CA THR A 83 13.20 -4.74 8.71
C THR A 83 13.20 -4.01 10.04
N SER A 84 13.20 -2.67 10.05
CA SER A 84 13.13 -1.88 11.27
C SER A 84 11.69 -1.88 11.83
N ARG A 85 11.60 -1.93 13.16
CA ARG A 85 10.36 -1.68 13.91
C ARG A 85 10.40 -0.34 14.63
N GLU A 86 11.43 0.43 14.39
CA GLU A 86 11.62 1.74 14.98
C GLU A 86 11.10 2.81 14.03
N GLU A 87 10.50 3.84 14.59
CA GLU A 87 10.13 5.03 13.85
C GLU A 87 11.39 5.71 13.31
N TYR A 88 11.36 6.07 12.03
CA TYR A 88 12.48 6.81 11.45
C TYR A 88 12.20 8.31 11.44
N GLU A 89 13.25 9.10 11.45
CA GLU A 89 13.14 10.54 11.30
C GLU A 89 12.91 10.90 9.83
N ILE A 90 11.79 11.59 9.57
CA ILE A 90 11.44 12.03 8.21
C ILE A 90 12.33 13.23 7.87
N GLU A 91 13.14 13.11 6.83
CA GLU A 91 14.06 14.17 6.41
C GLU A 91 13.39 15.24 5.54
N GLN A 92 12.40 14.84 4.72
CA GLN A 92 11.76 15.74 3.77
C GLN A 92 10.59 16.50 4.41
N ASP A 93 10.62 17.83 4.39
CA ASP A 93 9.58 18.66 5.00
C ASP A 93 8.18 18.39 4.43
N TRP A 94 8.06 18.24 3.11
CA TRP A 94 6.78 17.95 2.46
C TRP A 94 6.19 16.59 2.85
N VAL A 95 7.03 15.63 3.21
CA VAL A 95 6.62 14.32 3.73
C VAL A 95 6.16 14.45 5.18
N LYS A 96 6.85 15.27 6.00
CA LYS A 96 6.39 15.60 7.35
C LYS A 96 5.00 16.23 7.32
N GLU A 97 4.78 17.19 6.44
CA GLU A 97 3.48 17.85 6.27
C GLU A 97 2.37 16.84 5.89
N ILE A 98 2.64 15.91 4.96
CA ILE A 98 1.70 14.83 4.63
C ILE A 98 1.45 13.96 5.86
N TRP A 99 2.52 13.54 6.55
CA TRP A 99 2.41 12.66 7.70
C TRP A 99 1.60 13.29 8.84
N GLU A 100 1.81 14.55 9.14
CA GLU A 100 1.03 15.31 10.15
C GLU A 100 -0.46 15.36 9.82
N GLN A 101 -0.83 15.44 8.54
CA GLN A 101 -2.22 15.49 8.10
C GLN A 101 -2.90 14.11 8.09
N VAL A 102 -2.17 13.04 7.79
CA VAL A 102 -2.75 11.70 7.62
C VAL A 102 -2.49 10.76 8.79
N ASN A 103 -1.60 11.13 9.71
CA ASN A 103 -1.17 10.27 10.80
C ASN A 103 -2.34 9.87 11.71
N PRO A 104 -2.71 8.59 11.75
CA PRO A 104 -3.76 8.07 12.62
C PRO A 104 -3.27 7.77 14.05
N GLY A 105 -2.19 8.38 14.52
CA GLY A 105 -1.56 8.13 15.82
C GLY A 105 -0.59 6.93 15.79
N MET A 106 -0.04 6.61 14.63
CA MET A 106 0.90 5.49 14.42
C MET A 106 2.33 5.99 14.22
N LYS A 107 3.30 5.09 14.37
CA LYS A 107 4.70 5.34 14.00
C LYS A 107 4.93 5.01 12.55
N LEU A 108 5.64 5.89 11.84
CA LEU A 108 6.04 5.64 10.46
C LEU A 108 7.29 4.77 10.46
N LEU A 109 7.22 3.60 9.79
CA LEU A 109 8.33 2.66 9.70
C LEU A 109 9.12 2.83 8.41
N ARG A 110 8.43 3.06 7.31
CA ARG A 110 9.03 3.36 6.00
C ARG A 110 8.05 4.10 5.12
N HIS A 111 8.60 4.76 4.10
CA HIS A 111 7.76 5.37 3.09
C HIS A 111 8.50 5.53 1.76
N TYR A 112 7.75 5.44 0.67
CA TYR A 112 8.25 5.50 -0.69
C TYR A 112 7.17 5.99 -1.66
N LEU A 113 7.59 6.33 -2.87
CA LEU A 113 6.70 6.65 -3.97
C LEU A 113 6.73 5.56 -5.02
N ASN A 114 5.56 5.18 -5.52
CA ASN A 114 5.39 4.32 -6.68
C ASN A 114 4.72 5.08 -7.81
N GLY A 115 5.30 5.01 -9.00
CA GLY A 115 4.77 5.59 -10.23
C GLY A 115 4.37 4.48 -11.21
N HIS A 116 3.08 4.36 -11.47
CA HIS A 116 2.54 3.41 -12.45
C HIS A 116 2.16 4.13 -13.75
N HIS A 117 2.48 3.54 -14.87
CA HIS A 117 1.95 3.97 -16.16
C HIS A 117 0.55 3.40 -16.39
N LYS A 118 -0.24 4.06 -17.23
CA LYS A 118 -1.56 3.58 -17.64
C LYS A 118 -1.48 2.12 -18.13
N GLY A 119 -2.37 1.26 -17.60
CA GLY A 119 -2.43 -0.16 -17.91
C GLY A 119 -1.33 -1.02 -17.27
N GLN A 120 -0.47 -0.45 -16.45
CA GLN A 120 0.52 -1.20 -15.69
C GLN A 120 -0.11 -1.76 -14.42
N SER A 121 0.05 -3.05 -14.20
CA SER A 121 -0.44 -3.74 -13.00
C SER A 121 0.73 -4.30 -12.20
N GLY A 122 0.67 -4.14 -10.89
CA GLY A 122 1.57 -4.82 -9.96
C GLY A 122 1.20 -6.30 -9.75
N GLY A 123 2.00 -7.00 -8.96
CA GLY A 123 1.64 -8.31 -8.43
C GLY A 123 0.94 -8.21 -7.09
N ILE A 124 0.10 -9.19 -6.78
CA ILE A 124 -0.53 -9.28 -5.47
C ILE A 124 0.55 -9.56 -4.42
N HIS A 125 0.59 -8.77 -3.35
CA HIS A 125 1.56 -8.89 -2.26
C HIS A 125 0.95 -8.43 -0.94
N ILE A 126 1.67 -8.64 0.14
CA ILE A 126 1.40 -8.06 1.47
C ILE A 126 2.60 -7.21 1.87
N ASP A 127 2.37 -6.22 2.73
CA ASP A 127 3.42 -5.29 3.19
C ASP A 127 3.92 -5.61 4.58
N GLY A 128 3.19 -6.38 5.35
CA GLY A 128 3.53 -6.71 6.73
C GLY A 128 3.05 -8.09 7.15
N TRP A 129 3.57 -8.55 8.30
CA TRP A 129 3.34 -9.90 8.82
C TRP A 129 2.64 -9.89 10.19
N THR A 130 2.62 -8.75 10.86
CA THR A 130 2.11 -8.63 12.22
C THR A 130 0.84 -7.80 12.28
N ALA A 131 -0.01 -8.08 13.27
CA ALA A 131 -1.33 -7.45 13.42
C ALA A 131 -1.26 -5.96 13.77
N ASP A 132 -0.10 -5.47 14.14
CA ASP A 132 0.17 -4.09 14.52
C ASP A 132 0.75 -3.24 13.37
N GLN A 133 0.85 -3.82 12.16
CA GLN A 133 1.33 -3.12 10.98
C GLN A 133 0.16 -2.75 10.05
N TYR A 134 0.23 -1.54 9.51
CA TYR A 134 -0.75 -1.01 8.58
C TYR A 134 -0.05 -0.40 7.37
N THR A 135 -0.69 -0.51 6.22
CA THR A 135 -0.30 0.19 5.00
C THR A 135 -1.25 1.37 4.80
N ALA A 136 -0.69 2.54 4.52
CA ALA A 136 -1.44 3.69 4.03
C ALA A 136 -0.99 4.06 2.63
N ILE A 137 -1.96 4.21 1.73
CA ILE A 137 -1.73 4.65 0.36
C ILE A 137 -2.35 6.02 0.17
N LEU A 138 -1.53 7.01 -0.19
CA LEU A 138 -1.98 8.33 -0.60
C LEU A 138 -1.82 8.47 -2.12
N TYR A 139 -2.89 8.84 -2.81
CA TYR A 139 -2.88 9.13 -4.24
C TYR A 139 -2.59 10.61 -4.48
N LEU A 140 -1.51 10.90 -5.21
CA LEU A 140 -1.10 12.27 -5.52
C LEU A 140 -1.51 12.72 -6.93
N THR A 141 -1.65 11.80 -7.89
CA THR A 141 -1.85 12.13 -9.30
C THR A 141 -3.20 12.79 -9.55
N PRO A 142 -3.26 14.05 -10.01
CA PRO A 142 -4.51 14.70 -10.37
C PRO A 142 -5.06 14.17 -11.70
N GLY A 143 -6.38 14.30 -11.91
CA GLY A 143 -7.03 14.01 -13.19
C GLY A 143 -6.96 12.54 -13.63
N TRP A 144 -6.78 11.60 -12.70
CA TRP A 144 -6.81 10.17 -12.99
C TRP A 144 -8.25 9.69 -13.17
N GLU A 145 -8.54 9.09 -14.31
CA GLU A 145 -9.88 8.61 -14.65
C GLU A 145 -9.96 7.07 -14.58
N PRO A 146 -11.16 6.48 -14.42
CA PRO A 146 -11.35 5.04 -14.36
C PRO A 146 -10.70 4.26 -15.50
N GLU A 147 -10.67 4.83 -16.70
CA GLU A 147 -10.09 4.23 -17.91
C GLU A 147 -8.56 4.17 -17.88
N ASP A 148 -7.93 4.86 -16.95
CA ASP A 148 -6.48 4.82 -16.74
C ASP A 148 -6.03 3.59 -15.95
N GLY A 149 -6.97 2.89 -15.30
CA GLY A 149 -6.69 1.72 -14.46
C GLY A 149 -6.18 2.11 -13.07
N GLY A 150 -5.31 1.29 -12.51
CA GLY A 150 -4.69 1.58 -11.20
C GLY A 150 -5.58 1.32 -9.99
N THR A 151 -6.73 0.66 -10.17
CA THR A 151 -7.62 0.30 -9.05
C THR A 151 -6.87 -0.51 -8.01
N LEU A 152 -6.85 -0.04 -6.78
CA LEU A 152 -6.39 -0.83 -5.64
C LEU A 152 -7.42 -1.90 -5.31
N GLU A 153 -7.03 -3.15 -5.40
CA GLU A 153 -7.84 -4.28 -4.95
C GLU A 153 -7.26 -4.83 -3.66
N LEU A 154 -8.11 -4.96 -2.64
CA LEU A 154 -7.80 -5.56 -1.34
C LEU A 154 -8.48 -6.92 -1.27
N TRP A 155 -7.73 -7.98 -1.00
CA TRP A 155 -8.17 -9.36 -1.10
C TRP A 155 -8.23 -10.04 0.25
N THR A 156 -9.15 -11.00 0.42
CA THR A 156 -9.21 -11.81 1.64
C THR A 156 -7.93 -12.65 1.75
N PRO A 157 -7.21 -12.59 2.88
CA PRO A 157 -6.09 -13.47 3.15
C PRO A 157 -6.56 -14.91 3.31
N ASN A 158 -6.70 -15.65 2.24
CA ASN A 158 -6.99 -17.10 2.25
C ASN A 158 -5.65 -17.86 2.26
N LEU A 159 -4.89 -17.69 3.32
CA LEU A 159 -3.61 -18.37 3.45
C LEU A 159 -3.82 -19.67 4.24
N ASN A 160 -3.64 -20.84 3.59
CA ASN A 160 -3.36 -22.06 4.33
C ASN A 160 -1.96 -21.97 4.97
N ASP A 161 -1.62 -22.85 5.89
CA ASP A 161 -0.36 -22.79 6.63
C ASP A 161 0.87 -22.92 5.74
N GLU A 162 0.77 -23.64 4.63
CA GLU A 162 1.82 -23.78 3.62
C GLU A 162 2.01 -22.48 2.83
N GLN A 163 0.93 -21.83 2.47
CA GLN A 163 0.95 -20.51 1.81
C GLN A 163 1.45 -19.42 2.74
N ARG A 164 1.19 -19.50 4.05
CA ARG A 164 1.76 -18.60 5.06
C ARG A 164 3.26 -18.76 5.18
N ALA A 165 3.75 -20.01 5.14
CA ALA A 165 5.18 -20.30 5.19
C ALA A 165 5.91 -19.86 3.91
N MET A 166 5.23 -19.91 2.76
CA MET A 166 5.76 -19.50 1.45
C MET A 166 5.58 -18.00 1.16
N ALA A 167 4.77 -17.31 1.94
CA ALA A 167 4.27 -15.96 1.64
C ALA A 167 5.35 -14.87 1.64
N VAL A 168 6.60 -15.22 1.94
CA VAL A 168 7.72 -14.27 1.94
C VAL A 168 7.98 -13.69 0.55
N ASN A 169 7.56 -14.31 -0.57
CA ASN A 169 7.85 -13.80 -1.92
C ASN A 169 7.01 -14.45 -3.05
N THR A 170 5.81 -14.92 -2.77
CA THR A 170 5.00 -15.54 -3.83
C THR A 170 3.84 -14.64 -4.25
N PRO A 171 3.65 -14.36 -5.55
CA PRO A 171 2.37 -13.84 -6.01
C PRO A 171 1.32 -14.88 -5.63
N TYR A 172 0.34 -14.46 -4.82
CA TYR A 172 -0.71 -15.35 -4.36
C TYR A 172 -1.46 -15.91 -5.57
N GLY A 173 -1.26 -17.18 -5.84
CA GLY A 173 -2.14 -17.93 -6.73
C GLY A 173 -3.49 -18.03 -6.04
N LEU A 174 -4.36 -17.08 -6.29
CA LEU A 174 -5.73 -17.12 -5.80
C LEU A 174 -6.46 -18.18 -6.62
N ASN A 175 -6.53 -19.38 -6.08
CA ASN A 175 -7.38 -20.44 -6.63
C ASN A 175 -8.83 -20.06 -6.31
N GLY A 176 -9.58 -19.66 -7.32
CA GLY A 176 -11.01 -19.39 -7.19
C GLY A 176 -11.48 -18.15 -7.94
N ASP A 177 -12.76 -17.86 -7.84
CA ASP A 177 -13.40 -16.68 -8.43
C ASP A 177 -12.88 -15.40 -7.75
N PRO A 178 -12.15 -14.53 -8.48
CA PRO A 178 -11.59 -13.30 -7.91
C PRO A 178 -12.64 -12.43 -7.23
N SER A 179 -13.83 -12.35 -7.78
CA SER A 179 -14.91 -11.51 -7.25
C SER A 179 -15.34 -11.89 -5.82
N LYS A 180 -15.15 -13.16 -5.43
CA LYS A 180 -15.47 -13.64 -4.09
C LYS A 180 -14.40 -13.31 -3.05
N ASN A 181 -13.19 -13.07 -3.49
CA ASN A 181 -12.04 -12.84 -2.63
C ASN A 181 -11.70 -11.36 -2.45
N ILE A 182 -12.19 -10.48 -3.31
CA ILE A 182 -12.00 -9.04 -3.14
C ILE A 182 -12.85 -8.57 -1.95
N ILE A 183 -12.19 -7.97 -0.97
CA ILE A 183 -12.84 -7.32 0.18
C ILE A 183 -13.36 -5.96 -0.24
N LYS A 184 -12.51 -5.16 -0.91
CA LYS A 184 -12.78 -3.80 -1.33
C LYS A 184 -11.89 -3.38 -2.49
N SER A 185 -12.37 -2.42 -3.27
CA SER A 185 -11.62 -1.79 -4.35
C SER A 185 -11.72 -0.29 -4.25
N TYR A 186 -10.64 0.42 -4.60
CA TYR A 186 -10.57 1.87 -4.60
C TYR A 186 -9.95 2.38 -5.88
N TRP A 187 -10.61 3.33 -6.53
CA TRP A 187 -10.02 4.08 -7.63
C TRP A 187 -8.96 5.04 -7.13
N PRO A 188 -7.86 5.23 -7.87
CA PRO A 188 -6.95 6.34 -7.65
C PRO A 188 -7.72 7.65 -7.75
N ARG A 189 -7.65 8.44 -6.69
CA ARG A 189 -8.22 9.78 -6.65
C ARG A 189 -7.26 10.67 -5.88
N ALA A 190 -6.86 11.77 -6.46
CA ALA A 190 -5.97 12.72 -5.81
C ALA A 190 -6.49 13.10 -4.41
N GLY A 191 -5.64 13.03 -3.40
CA GLY A 191 -6.00 13.28 -2.00
C GLY A 191 -6.70 12.11 -1.29
N ARG A 192 -6.99 11.00 -1.97
CA ARG A 192 -7.52 9.81 -1.29
C ARG A 192 -6.43 9.14 -0.47
N VAL A 193 -6.73 8.86 0.79
CA VAL A 193 -5.93 8.01 1.67
C VAL A 193 -6.67 6.70 1.91
N VAL A 194 -6.01 5.56 1.69
CA VAL A 194 -6.53 4.23 2.02
C VAL A 194 -5.60 3.60 3.04
N LEU A 195 -6.14 3.29 4.22
CA LEU A 195 -5.45 2.64 5.34
C LEU A 195 -6.01 1.24 5.52
N PHE A 196 -5.13 0.23 5.63
CA PHE A 196 -5.53 -1.16 5.85
C PHE A 196 -4.46 -1.97 6.57
N ASP A 197 -4.86 -3.07 7.20
CA ASP A 197 -3.93 -4.03 7.83
C ASP A 197 -2.91 -4.53 6.80
N ALA A 198 -1.62 -4.41 7.08
CA ALA A 198 -0.54 -4.70 6.14
C ALA A 198 -0.47 -6.18 5.70
N ARG A 199 -1.20 -7.08 6.40
CA ARG A 199 -1.35 -8.50 6.03
C ARG A 199 -2.41 -8.73 4.96
N ILE A 200 -3.20 -7.73 4.58
CA ILE A 200 -4.19 -7.84 3.51
C ILE A 200 -3.47 -7.88 2.16
N PRO A 201 -3.61 -8.98 1.39
CA PRO A 201 -3.08 -9.05 0.04
C PRO A 201 -3.71 -7.96 -0.82
N HIS A 202 -2.88 -7.25 -1.57
CA HIS A 202 -3.36 -6.14 -2.39
C HIS A 202 -2.59 -5.99 -3.69
N VAL A 203 -3.19 -5.28 -4.63
CA VAL A 203 -2.61 -5.01 -5.95
C VAL A 203 -3.22 -3.76 -6.56
N ALA A 204 -2.43 -2.99 -7.33
CA ALA A 204 -2.91 -1.99 -8.28
C ALA A 204 -3.10 -2.61 -9.67
N ARG A 205 -4.28 -2.41 -10.30
CA ARG A 205 -4.69 -3.00 -11.58
C ARG A 205 -4.79 -1.95 -12.67
#